data_a470ee285b28e9bb9285febae3040249
#
_entry.id   a470ee285b28e9bb9285febae3040249
#
_cell.length_a   1.000
_cell.length_b   1.000
_cell.length_c   1.000
_cell.angle_alpha   90.00
_cell.angle_beta   90.00
_cell.angle_gamma   90.00
#
_symmetry.space_group_name_H-M   'P 1'
#
loop_
_entity.id
_entity.type
_entity.pdbx_description
1 polymer ?
#
loop_
_entity_poly.entity_id
_entity_poly.type
_entity_poly.pdbx_seq_one_letter_code
_entity_poly.pdbx_strand_id
1 'polypeptide(L)'
;MGKMTGFLEYERQDNDMVEPSDRMKNFHEFHVPMNEEDRKKQAARCMNCGVPFCQSAMKLSGMVTGCPLHNLIPEWNDALYAGNLAEAYNRLHKTSNFPEFTGRVCPALCEKACMCGQHGDPVTAHENELFIIENAWKKGLVKPVVPAVRSGKKVAVIGAGPSGLAVADDLNHRGHEVTVYEREEEIGGLLMFGIPNMKLDKDVVLRRRKLMEEEGITFVCGVDVCRDKIITAKWLLSEYDAVVLCCGAKAARGLVAEGQPVEGKGIYYAVDFLTETTKQLLKTEKRTGEELNELAAAVKTDSDKKADAKSAGAKNTDAKKADAKKADSNTAFITAKGKHVVVVGGGDTGNDCIGTVLREGCKSVTALEMMPEPPKVRAVSNPWPEWPKVLKVDYGHEEAITAFGHDPRLYSTTVKKVIKDKSGAVKKLQIVNVKFVNGKLTEVAGSEKEIPCDLLLIAAGFVGCENYTADGFELAKTPRNTVATLGPDSYHTKQEKIFTAGDMHRGQSLVVWAIAEGKACAKEVDEYLMGYSL
;
A
#
# COMPACT_ATOMS: atom_id res chain seq x y z
N MET A 1 0.31 -22.87 -24.33
CA MET A 1 1.70 -22.60 -23.91
C MET A 1 2.17 -21.34 -24.60
N GLY A 2 2.76 -20.42 -23.86
CA GLY A 2 3.42 -19.25 -24.43
C GLY A 2 4.50 -19.66 -25.45
N LYS A 3 5.20 -18.71 -25.98
CA LYS A 3 6.24 -19.03 -26.95
C LYS A 3 7.47 -19.57 -26.20
N MET A 4 7.80 -20.85 -26.35
CA MET A 4 8.91 -21.51 -25.63
C MET A 4 10.26 -20.79 -25.79
N THR A 5 10.46 -20.06 -26.88
CA THR A 5 11.67 -19.31 -27.22
C THR A 5 11.51 -17.79 -27.06
N GLY A 6 10.37 -17.32 -26.56
CA GLY A 6 10.05 -15.88 -26.50
C GLY A 6 11.07 -15.06 -25.71
N PHE A 7 11.63 -15.62 -24.63
CA PHE A 7 12.68 -14.97 -23.84
C PHE A 7 14.03 -14.83 -24.56
N LEU A 8 14.24 -15.59 -25.65
CA LEU A 8 15.42 -15.49 -26.52
C LEU A 8 15.18 -14.54 -27.71
N GLU A 9 13.92 -14.31 -28.09
CA GLU A 9 13.55 -13.56 -29.28
C GLU A 9 13.17 -12.12 -28.99
N TYR A 10 12.64 -11.85 -27.81
CA TYR A 10 12.18 -10.53 -27.38
C TYR A 10 13.02 -10.05 -26.21
N GLU A 11 13.55 -8.86 -26.30
CA GLU A 11 14.19 -8.17 -25.19
C GLU A 11 13.15 -7.72 -24.16
N ARG A 12 13.55 -7.55 -22.89
CA ARG A 12 12.69 -6.94 -21.88
C ARG A 12 12.47 -5.48 -22.24
N GLN A 13 11.21 -5.09 -22.22
CA GLN A 13 10.78 -3.72 -22.39
C GLN A 13 9.78 -3.38 -21.28
N ASP A 14 10.10 -2.42 -20.46
CA ASP A 14 9.20 -1.88 -19.43
C ASP A 14 8.27 -0.81 -20.05
N ASN A 15 7.23 -0.41 -19.34
CA ASN A 15 6.40 0.74 -19.73
C ASN A 15 7.26 2.00 -19.81
N ASP A 16 6.99 2.84 -20.78
CA ASP A 16 7.59 4.17 -20.83
C ASP A 16 7.12 5.00 -19.64
N MET A 17 7.93 6.01 -19.29
CA MET A 17 7.58 6.98 -18.26
C MET A 17 7.57 8.39 -18.84
N VAL A 18 6.66 9.22 -18.36
CA VAL A 18 6.70 10.65 -18.66
C VAL A 18 8.02 11.22 -18.15
N GLU A 19 8.65 12.08 -18.96
CA GLU A 19 9.95 12.69 -18.65
C GLU A 19 9.93 13.36 -17.26
N PRO A 20 11.00 13.23 -16.46
CA PRO A 20 11.04 13.76 -15.08
C PRO A 20 10.68 15.24 -14.99
N SER A 21 11.13 16.07 -15.95
CA SER A 21 10.83 17.51 -16.02
C SER A 21 9.33 17.82 -16.21
N ASP A 22 8.60 16.90 -16.85
CA ASP A 22 7.17 17.08 -17.12
C ASP A 22 6.30 16.46 -16.04
N ARG A 23 6.65 15.26 -15.55
CA ARG A 23 5.88 14.57 -14.52
C ARG A 23 5.92 15.28 -13.16
N MET A 24 6.97 16.05 -12.86
CA MET A 24 7.04 16.88 -11.65
C MET A 24 6.03 18.03 -11.62
N LYS A 25 5.38 18.38 -12.73
CA LYS A 25 4.43 19.51 -12.82
C LYS A 25 3.03 19.18 -12.27
N ASN A 26 2.75 17.91 -12.00
CA ASN A 26 1.44 17.43 -11.54
C ASN A 26 1.56 16.18 -10.66
N PHE A 27 0.42 15.69 -10.15
CA PHE A 27 0.34 14.48 -9.32
C PHE A 27 -0.33 13.30 -10.05
N HIS A 28 -0.38 13.30 -11.40
CA HIS A 28 -0.91 12.18 -12.16
C HIS A 28 0.07 11.01 -12.23
N GLU A 29 -0.44 9.80 -12.45
CA GLU A 29 0.41 8.63 -12.73
C GLU A 29 1.28 8.90 -13.95
N PHE A 30 2.55 8.51 -13.87
CA PHE A 30 3.54 8.86 -14.89
C PHE A 30 3.99 7.69 -15.76
N HIS A 31 3.50 6.47 -15.49
CA HIS A 31 3.73 5.32 -16.37
C HIS A 31 2.82 5.40 -17.60
N VAL A 32 3.42 5.25 -18.79
CA VAL A 32 2.71 5.23 -20.06
C VAL A 32 2.44 3.76 -20.44
N PRO A 33 1.19 3.31 -20.44
CA PRO A 33 0.89 1.91 -20.73
C PRO A 33 1.35 1.51 -22.14
N MET A 34 2.06 0.40 -22.23
CA MET A 34 2.46 -0.22 -23.49
C MET A 34 1.22 -0.67 -24.30
N ASN A 35 1.31 -0.62 -25.62
CA ASN A 35 0.25 -1.13 -26.50
C ASN A 35 0.08 -2.65 -26.38
N GLU A 36 -1.04 -3.17 -26.87
CA GLU A 36 -1.42 -4.58 -26.70
C GLU A 36 -0.44 -5.54 -27.40
N GLU A 37 0.06 -5.21 -28.61
CA GLU A 37 0.96 -6.08 -29.36
C GLU A 37 2.31 -6.24 -28.68
N ASP A 38 2.89 -5.15 -28.23
CA ASP A 38 4.18 -5.19 -27.54
C ASP A 38 4.04 -5.83 -26.15
N ARG A 39 2.91 -5.61 -25.46
CA ARG A 39 2.61 -6.29 -24.20
C ARG A 39 2.49 -7.81 -24.37
N LYS A 40 1.91 -8.29 -25.45
CA LYS A 40 1.89 -9.73 -25.81
C LYS A 40 3.31 -10.29 -26.00
N LYS A 41 4.23 -9.53 -26.62
CA LYS A 41 5.64 -9.94 -26.74
C LYS A 41 6.31 -10.05 -25.37
N GLN A 42 6.01 -9.12 -24.45
CA GLN A 42 6.53 -9.19 -23.08
C GLN A 42 5.98 -10.42 -22.32
N ALA A 43 4.71 -10.74 -22.49
CA ALA A 43 4.13 -11.96 -21.92
C ALA A 43 4.73 -13.23 -22.52
N ALA A 44 5.06 -13.24 -23.83
CA ALA A 44 5.71 -14.35 -24.52
C ALA A 44 7.11 -14.69 -23.96
N ARG A 45 7.74 -13.77 -23.23
CA ARG A 45 9.04 -14.04 -22.56
C ARG A 45 8.92 -15.04 -21.42
N CYS A 46 7.71 -15.36 -20.95
CA CYS A 46 7.52 -16.35 -19.89
C CYS A 46 7.79 -17.76 -20.43
N MET A 47 8.79 -18.45 -19.84
CA MET A 47 9.17 -19.83 -20.20
C MET A 47 8.16 -20.88 -19.74
N ASN A 48 7.13 -20.51 -18.99
CA ASN A 48 6.19 -21.44 -18.35
C ASN A 48 6.90 -22.57 -17.60
N CYS A 49 7.75 -22.20 -16.64
CA CYS A 49 8.61 -23.14 -15.90
C CYS A 49 7.79 -24.20 -15.17
N GLY A 50 8.24 -25.46 -15.21
CA GLY A 50 7.61 -26.55 -14.44
C GLY A 50 7.68 -26.36 -12.91
N VAL A 51 8.71 -25.61 -12.44
CA VAL A 51 8.82 -25.17 -11.04
C VAL A 51 9.02 -23.64 -11.06
N PRO A 52 7.92 -22.87 -11.06
CA PRO A 52 7.99 -21.42 -11.21
C PRO A 52 8.36 -20.73 -9.88
N PHE A 53 9.62 -20.33 -9.72
CA PHE A 53 10.08 -19.59 -8.54
C PHE A 53 9.32 -18.27 -8.33
N CYS A 54 8.81 -17.66 -9.39
CA CYS A 54 7.99 -16.46 -9.30
C CYS A 54 6.74 -16.63 -8.43
N GLN A 55 6.24 -17.86 -8.27
CA GLN A 55 5.07 -18.19 -7.44
C GLN A 55 5.43 -18.73 -6.04
N SER A 56 6.72 -18.86 -5.72
CA SER A 56 7.15 -19.73 -4.61
C SER A 56 6.91 -19.18 -3.21
N ALA A 57 6.93 -17.85 -3.02
CA ALA A 57 6.93 -17.19 -1.72
C ALA A 57 8.00 -17.75 -0.74
N MET A 58 9.12 -18.25 -1.25
CA MET A 58 10.17 -18.85 -0.43
C MET A 58 10.87 -17.82 0.43
N LYS A 59 11.20 -18.19 1.66
CA LYS A 59 12.02 -17.37 2.55
C LYS A 59 13.48 -17.81 2.45
N LEU A 60 14.32 -16.92 1.90
CA LEU A 60 15.76 -17.09 1.74
C LEU A 60 16.51 -15.99 2.47
N SER A 61 17.53 -16.33 3.26
CA SER A 61 18.35 -15.38 4.03
C SER A 61 17.52 -14.32 4.79
N GLY A 62 16.36 -14.74 5.32
CA GLY A 62 15.44 -13.87 6.09
C GLY A 62 14.49 -13.02 5.23
N MET A 63 14.62 -13.01 3.91
CA MET A 63 13.76 -12.29 2.98
C MET A 63 12.94 -13.26 2.12
N VAL A 64 11.78 -12.80 1.66
CA VAL A 64 10.93 -13.60 0.78
C VAL A 64 11.26 -13.31 -0.68
N THR A 65 11.27 -14.35 -1.52
CA THR A 65 11.38 -14.29 -2.96
C THR A 65 10.18 -14.99 -3.61
N GLY A 66 9.75 -14.54 -4.77
CA GLY A 66 8.51 -14.99 -5.40
C GLY A 66 7.25 -14.34 -4.80
N CYS A 67 6.12 -14.57 -5.43
CA CYS A 67 4.84 -13.92 -5.08
C CYS A 67 4.21 -14.55 -3.82
N PRO A 68 3.96 -13.77 -2.75
CA PRO A 68 3.25 -14.24 -1.55
C PRO A 68 1.82 -14.70 -1.78
N LEU A 69 1.17 -14.23 -2.84
CA LEU A 69 -0.16 -14.66 -3.27
C LEU A 69 -0.12 -15.96 -4.09
N HIS A 70 1.05 -16.48 -4.39
CA HIS A 70 1.23 -17.61 -5.32
C HIS A 70 0.53 -17.40 -6.66
N ASN A 71 0.57 -16.13 -7.16
CA ASN A 71 -0.09 -15.75 -8.40
C ASN A 71 0.28 -16.66 -9.57
N LEU A 72 -0.72 -17.05 -10.37
CA LEU A 72 -0.59 -17.97 -11.50
C LEU A 72 0.09 -17.29 -12.70
N ILE A 73 1.30 -16.77 -12.45
CA ILE A 73 2.05 -15.91 -13.38
C ILE A 73 2.31 -16.56 -14.74
N PRO A 74 2.76 -17.82 -14.83
CA PRO A 74 2.92 -18.49 -16.12
C PRO A 74 1.61 -18.61 -16.89
N GLU A 75 0.52 -18.94 -16.21
CA GLU A 75 -0.78 -19.18 -16.83
C GLU A 75 -1.38 -17.90 -17.41
N TRP A 76 -1.39 -16.78 -16.66
CA TRP A 76 -1.95 -15.55 -17.17
C TRP A 76 -1.04 -14.87 -18.21
N ASN A 77 0.29 -15.08 -18.17
CA ASN A 77 1.18 -14.66 -19.25
C ASN A 77 0.90 -15.45 -20.56
N ASP A 78 0.65 -16.74 -20.45
CA ASP A 78 0.29 -17.58 -21.59
C ASP A 78 -1.02 -17.11 -22.24
N ALA A 79 -2.06 -16.87 -21.43
CA ALA A 79 -3.33 -16.34 -21.90
C ALA A 79 -3.20 -14.94 -22.51
N LEU A 80 -2.38 -14.06 -21.92
CA LEU A 80 -2.12 -12.72 -22.44
C LEU A 80 -1.39 -12.77 -23.78
N TYR A 81 -0.38 -13.63 -23.92
CA TYR A 81 0.31 -13.85 -25.20
C TYR A 81 -0.65 -14.34 -26.28
N ALA A 82 -1.53 -15.29 -25.94
CA ALA A 82 -2.56 -15.77 -26.86
C ALA A 82 -3.64 -14.73 -27.23
N GLY A 83 -3.62 -13.54 -26.61
CA GLY A 83 -4.63 -12.50 -26.82
C GLY A 83 -5.96 -12.77 -26.11
N ASN A 84 -6.01 -13.75 -25.21
CA ASN A 84 -7.21 -14.07 -24.43
C ASN A 84 -7.23 -13.31 -23.10
N LEU A 85 -7.60 -12.04 -23.15
CA LEU A 85 -7.63 -11.17 -21.98
C LEU A 85 -8.58 -11.68 -20.89
N ALA A 86 -9.74 -12.24 -21.28
CA ALA A 86 -10.71 -12.75 -20.28
C ALA A 86 -10.12 -13.92 -19.48
N GLU A 87 -9.42 -14.85 -20.12
CA GLU A 87 -8.75 -15.95 -19.42
C GLU A 87 -7.56 -15.44 -18.60
N ALA A 88 -6.76 -14.49 -19.13
CA ALA A 88 -5.68 -13.86 -18.36
C ALA A 88 -6.22 -13.22 -17.07
N TYR A 89 -7.33 -12.48 -17.15
CA TYR A 89 -8.00 -11.89 -15.99
C TYR A 89 -8.51 -12.96 -15.02
N ASN A 90 -9.17 -14.02 -15.51
CA ASN A 90 -9.66 -15.11 -14.66
C ASN A 90 -8.53 -15.79 -13.88
N ARG A 91 -7.39 -16.04 -14.53
CA ARG A 91 -6.20 -16.63 -13.89
C ARG A 91 -5.58 -15.68 -12.86
N LEU A 92 -5.50 -14.41 -13.18
CA LEU A 92 -4.96 -13.40 -12.27
C LEU A 92 -5.86 -13.24 -11.04
N HIS A 93 -7.16 -13.08 -11.24
CA HIS A 93 -8.12 -12.82 -10.17
C HIS A 93 -8.37 -14.04 -9.26
N LYS A 94 -8.02 -15.24 -9.71
CA LYS A 94 -8.14 -16.45 -8.88
C LYS A 94 -7.30 -16.40 -7.60
N THR A 95 -6.17 -15.73 -7.65
CA THR A 95 -5.22 -15.65 -6.51
C THR A 95 -5.06 -14.23 -5.97
N SER A 96 -5.29 -13.19 -6.76
CA SER A 96 -5.16 -11.79 -6.38
C SER A 96 -6.52 -11.09 -6.33
N ASN A 97 -6.89 -10.52 -5.17
CA ASN A 97 -8.13 -9.75 -5.02
C ASN A 97 -8.01 -8.38 -5.70
N PHE A 98 -6.82 -7.75 -5.63
CA PHE A 98 -6.62 -6.36 -6.03
C PHE A 98 -5.38 -6.18 -6.93
N PRO A 99 -5.40 -6.76 -8.15
CA PRO A 99 -4.26 -6.64 -9.07
C PRO A 99 -3.96 -5.20 -9.48
N GLU A 100 -4.95 -4.31 -9.46
CA GLU A 100 -4.77 -2.89 -9.73
C GLU A 100 -3.90 -2.17 -8.68
N PHE A 101 -3.87 -2.67 -7.44
CA PHE A 101 -3.00 -2.15 -6.39
C PHE A 101 -1.61 -2.79 -6.47
N THR A 102 -1.55 -4.11 -6.55
CA THR A 102 -0.26 -4.82 -6.65
C THR A 102 0.47 -4.48 -7.93
N GLY A 103 -0.22 -4.34 -9.06
CA GLY A 103 0.35 -3.93 -10.33
C GLY A 103 0.86 -2.48 -10.39
N ARG A 104 0.67 -1.67 -9.32
CA ARG A 104 1.21 -0.31 -9.20
C ARG A 104 2.28 -0.18 -8.11
N VAL A 105 2.06 -0.85 -6.96
CA VAL A 105 2.86 -0.55 -5.76
C VAL A 105 3.62 -1.76 -5.19
N CYS A 106 3.46 -2.95 -5.75
CA CYS A 106 4.26 -4.11 -5.35
C CYS A 106 5.68 -4.00 -5.93
N PRO A 107 6.73 -4.25 -5.13
CA PRO A 107 8.11 -4.20 -5.64
C PRO A 107 8.48 -5.37 -6.56
N ALA A 108 7.51 -6.20 -6.96
CA ALA A 108 7.65 -7.31 -7.89
C ALA A 108 8.64 -8.40 -7.42
N LEU A 109 8.40 -8.97 -6.23
CA LEU A 109 9.16 -10.12 -5.72
C LEU A 109 9.22 -11.28 -6.73
N CYS A 110 8.14 -11.46 -7.49
CA CYS A 110 8.03 -12.45 -8.55
C CYS A 110 9.07 -12.27 -9.68
N GLU A 111 9.34 -11.02 -10.10
CA GLU A 111 10.35 -10.73 -11.11
C GLU A 111 11.77 -11.02 -10.59
N LYS A 112 12.03 -10.71 -9.30
CA LYS A 112 13.34 -10.96 -8.70
C LYS A 112 13.66 -12.46 -8.56
N ALA A 113 12.61 -13.30 -8.54
CA ALA A 113 12.70 -14.76 -8.51
C ALA A 113 12.51 -15.41 -9.89
N CYS A 114 12.26 -14.64 -10.95
CA CYS A 114 12.03 -15.18 -12.29
C CYS A 114 13.26 -15.94 -12.81
N MET A 115 13.06 -17.14 -13.34
CA MET A 115 14.14 -17.98 -13.91
C MET A 115 14.85 -17.28 -15.07
N CYS A 116 14.15 -16.49 -15.89
CA CYS A 116 14.78 -15.70 -16.95
C CYS A 116 15.84 -14.73 -16.39
N GLY A 117 15.64 -14.21 -15.18
CA GLY A 117 16.56 -13.31 -14.51
C GLY A 117 17.89 -13.93 -14.06
N GLN A 118 18.08 -15.25 -14.25
CA GLN A 118 19.33 -15.94 -13.97
C GLN A 118 20.35 -15.75 -15.09
N HIS A 119 19.91 -15.63 -16.33
CA HIS A 119 20.75 -15.56 -17.52
C HIS A 119 20.48 -14.32 -18.39
N GLY A 120 19.56 -13.45 -17.98
CA GLY A 120 19.17 -12.24 -18.69
C GLY A 120 18.17 -11.46 -17.85
N ASP A 121 17.24 -10.76 -18.50
CA ASP A 121 16.23 -9.97 -17.82
C ASP A 121 14.99 -10.81 -17.46
N PRO A 122 14.41 -10.62 -16.27
CA PRO A 122 13.18 -11.28 -15.86
C PRO A 122 12.00 -10.85 -16.76
N VAL A 123 10.91 -11.62 -16.71
CA VAL A 123 9.63 -11.24 -17.34
C VAL A 123 9.05 -10.03 -16.62
N THR A 124 8.43 -9.10 -17.35
CA THR A 124 7.73 -7.91 -16.82
C THR A 124 6.40 -8.30 -16.16
N ALA A 125 6.44 -9.19 -15.16
CA ALA A 125 5.25 -9.77 -14.55
C ALA A 125 4.34 -8.71 -13.91
N HIS A 126 4.94 -7.73 -13.25
CA HIS A 126 4.25 -6.63 -12.57
C HIS A 126 3.44 -5.76 -13.55
N GLU A 127 4.04 -5.39 -14.68
CA GLU A 127 3.36 -4.57 -15.68
C GLU A 127 2.36 -5.37 -16.52
N ASN A 128 2.61 -6.67 -16.74
CA ASN A 128 1.65 -7.56 -17.38
C ASN A 128 0.40 -7.71 -16.50
N GLU A 129 0.57 -7.84 -15.18
CA GLU A 129 -0.51 -7.85 -14.20
C GLU A 129 -1.35 -6.57 -14.31
N LEU A 130 -0.70 -5.40 -14.29
CA LEU A 130 -1.36 -4.10 -14.42
C LEU A 130 -2.12 -3.96 -15.74
N PHE A 131 -1.50 -4.38 -16.85
CA PHE A 131 -2.14 -4.36 -18.17
C PHE A 131 -3.41 -5.22 -18.21
N ILE A 132 -3.36 -6.43 -17.66
CA ILE A 132 -4.51 -7.35 -17.62
C ILE A 132 -5.66 -6.70 -16.86
N ILE A 133 -5.43 -6.22 -15.64
CA ILE A 133 -6.52 -5.68 -14.81
C ILE A 133 -7.09 -4.38 -15.36
N GLU A 134 -6.25 -3.45 -15.85
CA GLU A 134 -6.74 -2.19 -16.39
C GLU A 134 -7.58 -2.39 -17.68
N ASN A 135 -7.18 -3.34 -18.53
CA ASN A 135 -7.97 -3.68 -19.70
C ASN A 135 -9.21 -4.49 -19.35
N ALA A 136 -9.18 -5.30 -18.26
CA ALA A 136 -10.38 -5.97 -17.76
C ALA A 136 -11.44 -4.94 -17.29
N TRP A 137 -11.03 -3.90 -16.56
CA TRP A 137 -11.91 -2.78 -16.20
C TRP A 137 -12.45 -2.06 -17.44
N LYS A 138 -11.59 -1.66 -18.37
CA LYS A 138 -11.98 -0.95 -19.61
C LYS A 138 -12.97 -1.75 -20.46
N LYS A 139 -12.84 -3.07 -20.52
CA LYS A 139 -13.72 -3.97 -21.31
C LYS A 139 -14.91 -4.48 -20.51
N GLY A 140 -15.14 -4.02 -19.27
CA GLY A 140 -16.28 -4.42 -18.45
C GLY A 140 -16.26 -5.90 -18.02
N LEU A 141 -15.07 -6.51 -17.94
CA LEU A 141 -14.92 -7.89 -17.43
C LEU A 141 -15.00 -7.95 -15.91
N VAL A 142 -14.56 -6.87 -15.24
CA VAL A 142 -14.70 -6.74 -13.77
C VAL A 142 -16.14 -6.39 -13.46
N LYS A 143 -16.82 -7.28 -12.76
CA LYS A 143 -18.24 -7.14 -12.40
C LYS A 143 -18.43 -7.50 -10.93
N PRO A 144 -19.43 -6.91 -10.24
CA PRO A 144 -19.81 -7.31 -8.90
C PRO A 144 -20.16 -8.80 -8.83
N VAL A 145 -19.62 -9.48 -7.83
CA VAL A 145 -19.93 -10.89 -7.54
C VAL A 145 -20.72 -10.95 -6.24
N VAL A 146 -22.04 -11.00 -6.35
CA VAL A 146 -22.93 -11.12 -5.19
C VAL A 146 -23.17 -12.60 -4.92
N PRO A 147 -22.87 -13.11 -3.69
CA PRO A 147 -23.14 -14.50 -3.34
C PRO A 147 -24.62 -14.83 -3.41
N ALA A 148 -24.95 -15.97 -4.03
CA ALA A 148 -26.32 -16.42 -4.21
C ALA A 148 -27.03 -16.76 -2.90
N VAL A 149 -26.25 -17.14 -1.87
CA VAL A 149 -26.76 -17.52 -0.53
C VAL A 149 -25.93 -16.79 0.53
N ARG A 150 -26.61 -16.17 1.47
CA ARG A 150 -26.00 -15.56 2.66
C ARG A 150 -25.98 -16.57 3.81
N SER A 151 -24.87 -16.61 4.55
CA SER A 151 -24.66 -17.52 5.69
C SER A 151 -25.44 -17.13 6.94
N GLY A 152 -25.91 -15.89 7.00
CA GLY A 152 -26.52 -15.29 8.20
C GLY A 152 -25.49 -14.93 9.28
N LYS A 153 -24.18 -15.06 9.01
CA LYS A 153 -23.10 -14.67 9.92
C LYS A 153 -22.65 -13.24 9.62
N LYS A 154 -22.40 -12.48 10.69
CA LYS A 154 -21.96 -11.08 10.63
C LYS A 154 -20.53 -10.94 11.07
N VAL A 155 -19.70 -10.29 10.25
CA VAL A 155 -18.29 -10.06 10.54
C VAL A 155 -17.98 -8.56 10.52
N ALA A 156 -17.33 -8.06 11.59
CA ALA A 156 -16.74 -6.73 11.62
C ALA A 156 -15.26 -6.80 11.25
N VAL A 157 -14.84 -5.99 10.28
CA VAL A 157 -13.43 -5.79 9.93
C VAL A 157 -13.02 -4.39 10.36
N ILE A 158 -11.96 -4.28 11.15
CA ILE A 158 -11.48 -3.00 11.69
C ILE A 158 -10.22 -2.60 10.96
N GLY A 159 -10.35 -1.55 10.13
CA GLY A 159 -9.33 -1.05 9.22
C GLY A 159 -9.56 -1.48 7.77
N ALA A 160 -9.73 -0.50 6.89
CA ALA A 160 -9.95 -0.67 5.46
C ALA A 160 -8.67 -0.58 4.62
N GLY A 161 -7.52 -0.95 5.19
CA GLY A 161 -6.27 -1.13 4.44
C GLY A 161 -6.29 -2.42 3.58
N PRO A 162 -5.22 -2.70 2.79
CA PRO A 162 -5.20 -3.86 1.88
C PRO A 162 -5.56 -5.19 2.52
N SER A 163 -5.15 -5.41 3.77
CA SER A 163 -5.47 -6.64 4.51
C SER A 163 -6.95 -6.72 4.85
N GLY A 164 -7.52 -5.63 5.42
CA GLY A 164 -8.95 -5.60 5.77
C GLY A 164 -9.86 -5.68 4.55
N LEU A 165 -9.48 -5.05 3.44
CA LEU A 165 -10.19 -5.18 2.18
C LEU A 165 -10.18 -6.63 1.66
N ALA A 166 -9.04 -7.34 1.77
CA ALA A 166 -8.94 -8.74 1.34
C ALA A 166 -9.76 -9.67 2.25
N VAL A 167 -9.78 -9.42 3.57
CA VAL A 167 -10.66 -10.13 4.51
C VAL A 167 -12.12 -9.93 4.12
N ALA A 168 -12.51 -8.67 3.87
CA ALA A 168 -13.90 -8.32 3.56
C ALA A 168 -14.36 -8.92 2.24
N ASP A 169 -13.52 -8.87 1.21
CA ASP A 169 -13.77 -9.43 -0.11
C ASP A 169 -14.00 -10.95 -0.05
N ASP A 170 -13.04 -11.70 0.50
CA ASP A 170 -13.13 -13.16 0.60
C ASP A 170 -14.31 -13.63 1.48
N LEU A 171 -14.56 -12.96 2.62
CA LEU A 171 -15.70 -13.33 3.49
C LEU A 171 -17.04 -12.99 2.86
N ASN A 172 -17.15 -11.86 2.17
CA ASN A 172 -18.37 -11.51 1.45
C ASN A 172 -18.68 -12.53 0.34
N HIS A 173 -17.66 -12.91 -0.45
CA HIS A 173 -17.81 -13.94 -1.49
C HIS A 173 -18.20 -15.32 -0.96
N ARG A 174 -17.86 -15.63 0.31
CA ARG A 174 -18.31 -16.82 1.05
C ARG A 174 -19.73 -16.70 1.64
N GLY A 175 -20.37 -15.56 1.45
CA GLY A 175 -21.75 -15.34 1.86
C GLY A 175 -21.93 -14.67 3.23
N HIS A 176 -20.87 -14.26 3.91
CA HIS A 176 -21.01 -13.55 5.20
C HIS A 176 -21.46 -12.10 4.98
N GLU A 177 -22.14 -11.52 5.99
CA GLU A 177 -22.44 -10.09 6.05
C GLU A 177 -21.21 -9.37 6.61
N VAL A 178 -20.57 -8.51 5.82
CA VAL A 178 -19.33 -7.85 6.23
C VAL A 178 -19.52 -6.35 6.36
N THR A 179 -19.14 -5.82 7.53
CA THR A 179 -19.03 -4.38 7.79
C THR A 179 -17.58 -4.03 8.08
N VAL A 180 -17.03 -3.08 7.32
CA VAL A 180 -15.67 -2.58 7.49
C VAL A 180 -15.71 -1.21 8.16
N TYR A 181 -15.05 -1.07 9.30
CA TYR A 181 -14.91 0.19 10.04
C TYR A 181 -13.54 0.81 9.74
N GLU A 182 -13.51 2.05 9.31
CA GLU A 182 -12.29 2.78 8.99
C GLU A 182 -12.27 4.13 9.73
N ARG A 183 -11.13 4.46 10.35
CA ARG A 183 -10.98 5.72 11.08
C ARG A 183 -10.84 6.96 10.19
N GLU A 184 -10.27 6.76 9.00
CA GLU A 184 -10.17 7.83 8.02
C GLU A 184 -11.50 8.05 7.28
N GLU A 185 -11.59 9.16 6.57
CA GLU A 185 -12.76 9.55 5.79
C GLU A 185 -12.98 8.66 4.54
N GLU A 186 -11.95 7.87 4.15
CA GLU A 186 -11.99 7.01 2.97
C GLU A 186 -11.22 5.69 3.20
N ILE A 187 -11.58 4.64 2.45
CA ILE A 187 -10.94 3.33 2.50
C ILE A 187 -9.54 3.35 1.87
N GLY A 188 -8.81 2.26 2.00
CA GLY A 188 -7.51 2.01 1.36
C GLY A 188 -6.32 2.09 2.31
N GLY A 189 -6.47 2.69 3.49
CA GLY A 189 -5.37 2.84 4.44
C GLY A 189 -4.16 3.55 3.79
N LEU A 190 -2.99 2.90 3.76
CA LEU A 190 -1.80 3.47 3.12
C LEU A 190 -1.91 3.59 1.58
N LEU A 191 -2.75 2.80 0.91
CA LEU A 191 -3.02 2.97 -0.52
C LEU A 191 -3.66 4.33 -0.82
N MET A 192 -4.54 4.78 0.07
CA MET A 192 -5.19 6.09 -0.05
C MET A 192 -4.29 7.20 0.49
N PHE A 193 -3.81 7.09 1.73
CA PHE A 193 -3.23 8.21 2.46
C PHE A 193 -1.71 8.14 2.68
N GLY A 194 -1.04 7.02 2.33
CA GLY A 194 0.41 6.87 2.50
C GLY A 194 1.19 6.91 1.19
N ILE A 195 0.60 6.37 0.12
CA ILE A 195 1.19 6.34 -1.22
C ILE A 195 0.75 7.59 -1.98
N PRO A 196 1.65 8.35 -2.62
CA PRO A 196 1.27 9.55 -3.35
C PRO A 196 0.45 9.23 -4.61
N ASN A 197 -0.37 10.22 -5.07
CA ASN A 197 -1.28 10.04 -6.20
C ASN A 197 -0.55 9.70 -7.51
N MET A 198 0.65 10.25 -7.73
CA MET A 198 1.44 9.96 -8.93
C MET A 198 1.95 8.52 -9.00
N LYS A 199 1.89 7.76 -7.92
CA LYS A 199 2.25 6.33 -7.89
C LYS A 199 1.03 5.42 -7.88
N LEU A 200 -0.08 5.88 -7.32
CA LEU A 200 -1.38 5.21 -7.28
C LEU A 200 -2.48 6.25 -7.29
N ASP A 201 -3.15 6.41 -8.43
CA ASP A 201 -4.28 7.32 -8.55
C ASP A 201 -5.42 6.90 -7.62
N LYS A 202 -5.98 7.86 -6.87
CA LYS A 202 -7.00 7.57 -5.85
C LYS A 202 -8.32 7.10 -6.44
N ASP A 203 -8.62 7.43 -7.69
CA ASP A 203 -9.78 6.90 -8.41
C ASP A 203 -9.73 5.37 -8.56
N VAL A 204 -8.52 4.78 -8.59
CA VAL A 204 -8.34 3.32 -8.59
C VAL A 204 -8.84 2.69 -7.28
N VAL A 205 -8.62 3.35 -6.14
CA VAL A 205 -9.13 2.90 -4.84
C VAL A 205 -10.64 3.09 -4.75
N LEU A 206 -11.12 4.26 -5.21
CA LEU A 206 -12.55 4.61 -5.16
C LEU A 206 -13.40 3.70 -6.07
N ARG A 207 -12.92 3.36 -7.30
CA ARG A 207 -13.63 2.41 -8.15
C ARG A 207 -13.73 1.00 -7.53
N ARG A 208 -12.69 0.56 -6.80
CA ARG A 208 -12.72 -0.72 -6.07
C ARG A 208 -13.71 -0.67 -4.91
N ARG A 209 -13.74 0.42 -4.15
CA ARG A 209 -14.75 0.66 -3.12
C ARG A 209 -16.16 0.46 -3.66
N LYS A 210 -16.47 1.15 -4.77
CA LYS A 210 -17.79 1.06 -5.41
C LYS A 210 -18.15 -0.37 -5.78
N LEU A 211 -17.22 -1.13 -6.38
CA LEU A 211 -17.44 -2.53 -6.73
C LEU A 211 -17.77 -3.37 -5.48
N MET A 212 -16.99 -3.22 -4.40
CA MET A 212 -17.21 -3.96 -3.15
C MET A 212 -18.54 -3.59 -2.47
N GLU A 213 -18.96 -2.33 -2.55
CA GLU A 213 -20.29 -1.88 -2.09
C GLU A 213 -21.42 -2.51 -2.92
N GLU A 214 -21.26 -2.59 -4.24
CA GLU A 214 -22.20 -3.28 -5.14
C GLU A 214 -22.27 -4.80 -4.87
N GLU A 215 -21.22 -5.41 -4.34
CA GLU A 215 -21.17 -6.81 -3.88
C GLU A 215 -21.83 -7.03 -2.51
N GLY A 216 -22.13 -5.95 -1.81
CA GLY A 216 -22.86 -5.97 -0.53
C GLY A 216 -22.00 -5.78 0.71
N ILE A 217 -20.76 -5.34 0.59
CA ILE A 217 -19.91 -4.95 1.71
C ILE A 217 -20.31 -3.55 2.18
N THR A 218 -20.45 -3.38 3.50
CA THR A 218 -20.75 -2.08 4.11
C THR A 218 -19.48 -1.43 4.62
N PHE A 219 -19.20 -0.18 4.20
CA PHE A 219 -18.09 0.63 4.73
C PHE A 219 -18.60 1.72 5.65
N VAL A 220 -18.04 1.81 6.85
CA VAL A 220 -18.31 2.84 7.86
C VAL A 220 -17.02 3.62 8.12
N CYS A 221 -16.83 4.68 7.36
CA CYS A 221 -15.65 5.55 7.46
C CYS A 221 -15.82 6.66 8.48
N GLY A 222 -14.72 7.23 9.00
CA GLY A 222 -14.73 8.27 10.03
C GLY A 222 -14.96 7.75 11.44
N VAL A 223 -14.83 6.44 11.68
CA VAL A 223 -15.05 5.79 12.97
C VAL A 223 -13.75 5.17 13.49
N ASP A 224 -13.18 5.76 14.54
CA ASP A 224 -11.98 5.25 15.21
C ASP A 224 -12.37 4.29 16.33
N VAL A 225 -12.45 3.01 16.00
CA VAL A 225 -12.86 1.94 16.93
C VAL A 225 -11.98 1.95 18.19
N CYS A 226 -12.62 1.80 19.37
CA CYS A 226 -12.05 1.91 20.71
C CYS A 226 -11.64 3.33 21.15
N ARG A 227 -11.62 4.33 20.27
CA ARG A 227 -11.58 5.76 20.64
C ARG A 227 -12.95 6.41 20.58
N ASP A 228 -13.76 5.96 19.64
CA ASP A 228 -15.17 6.33 19.59
C ASP A 228 -15.92 5.77 20.82
N LYS A 229 -16.83 6.57 21.39
CA LYS A 229 -17.59 6.18 22.57
C LYS A 229 -18.72 5.21 22.28
N ILE A 230 -19.15 5.12 21.03
CA ILE A 230 -20.28 4.30 20.58
C ILE A 230 -19.77 2.94 20.09
N ILE A 231 -18.76 2.94 19.21
CA ILE A 231 -18.22 1.72 18.61
C ILE A 231 -17.08 1.19 19.47
N THR A 232 -17.44 0.50 20.54
CA THR A 232 -16.50 -0.10 21.50
C THR A 232 -16.25 -1.57 21.16
N ALA A 233 -15.15 -2.14 21.66
CA ALA A 233 -14.87 -3.58 21.54
C ALA A 233 -16.02 -4.44 22.07
N LYS A 234 -16.58 -4.07 23.24
CA LYS A 234 -17.71 -4.78 23.85
C LYS A 234 -18.96 -4.77 22.96
N TRP A 235 -19.27 -3.63 22.35
CA TRP A 235 -20.41 -3.51 21.43
C TRP A 235 -20.20 -4.38 20.20
N LEU A 236 -19.01 -4.32 19.57
CA LEU A 236 -18.69 -5.15 18.39
C LEU A 236 -18.83 -6.65 18.69
N LEU A 237 -18.34 -7.11 19.84
CA LEU A 237 -18.44 -8.52 20.25
C LEU A 237 -19.89 -8.97 20.55
N SER A 238 -20.80 -8.04 20.84
CA SER A 238 -22.23 -8.36 21.00
C SER A 238 -23.01 -8.39 19.68
N GLU A 239 -22.60 -7.59 18.68
CA GLU A 239 -23.33 -7.43 17.42
C GLU A 239 -22.83 -8.35 16.31
N TYR A 240 -21.57 -8.82 16.40
CA TYR A 240 -20.92 -9.61 15.36
C TYR A 240 -20.54 -11.01 15.83
N ASP A 241 -20.57 -11.97 14.91
CA ASP A 241 -20.15 -13.34 15.16
C ASP A 241 -18.62 -13.48 15.17
N ALA A 242 -17.90 -12.61 14.42
CA ALA A 242 -16.44 -12.49 14.44
C ALA A 242 -16.00 -11.04 14.22
N VAL A 243 -14.83 -10.69 14.76
CA VAL A 243 -14.17 -9.38 14.60
C VAL A 243 -12.75 -9.59 14.11
N VAL A 244 -12.36 -8.93 13.02
CA VAL A 244 -11.03 -9.05 12.43
C VAL A 244 -10.30 -7.71 12.51
N LEU A 245 -9.16 -7.67 13.19
CA LEU A 245 -8.37 -6.46 13.36
C LEU A 245 -7.30 -6.34 12.27
N CYS A 246 -7.43 -5.33 11.42
CA CYS A 246 -6.56 -5.03 10.27
C CYS A 246 -6.06 -3.58 10.29
N CYS A 247 -5.78 -3.02 11.48
CA CYS A 247 -5.44 -1.61 11.66
C CYS A 247 -4.02 -1.24 11.21
N GLY A 248 -3.23 -2.21 10.75
CA GLY A 248 -1.87 -2.01 10.29
C GLY A 248 -0.84 -1.82 11.42
N ALA A 249 0.38 -1.38 11.07
CA ALA A 249 1.49 -1.10 11.97
C ALA A 249 1.86 0.39 11.86
N LYS A 250 1.02 1.26 12.40
CA LYS A 250 1.12 2.73 12.24
C LYS A 250 1.91 3.43 13.37
N ALA A 251 2.41 2.70 14.39
CA ALA A 251 3.29 3.30 15.40
C ALA A 251 4.63 3.68 14.75
N ALA A 252 4.80 4.96 14.43
CA ALA A 252 5.97 5.45 13.73
C ALA A 252 7.22 5.36 14.62
N ARG A 253 8.36 5.03 14.01
CA ARG A 253 9.66 5.12 14.67
C ARG A 253 10.11 6.58 14.72
N GLY A 254 10.26 7.12 15.93
CA GLY A 254 10.79 8.46 16.15
C GLY A 254 12.28 8.57 15.81
N LEU A 255 12.73 9.78 15.58
CA LEU A 255 14.13 10.13 15.46
C LEU A 255 14.64 10.62 16.83
N VAL A 256 15.86 10.21 17.20
CA VAL A 256 16.53 10.65 18.43
C VAL A 256 17.81 11.38 18.04
N ALA A 257 18.03 12.56 18.59
CA ALA A 257 19.25 13.35 18.44
C ALA A 257 19.69 13.87 19.80
N GLU A 258 21.00 13.80 20.12
CA GLU A 258 21.56 14.17 21.43
C GLU A 258 20.83 13.48 22.61
N GLY A 259 20.34 12.23 22.41
CA GLY A 259 19.62 11.46 23.43
C GLY A 259 18.17 11.92 23.68
N GLN A 260 17.65 12.87 22.90
CA GLN A 260 16.28 13.38 23.03
C GLN A 260 15.45 13.10 21.76
N PRO A 261 14.13 12.87 21.90
CA PRO A 261 13.22 12.78 20.77
C PRO A 261 13.26 14.07 19.93
N VAL A 262 13.26 13.90 18.60
CA VAL A 262 13.26 15.00 17.65
C VAL A 262 11.82 15.38 17.32
N GLU A 263 11.36 16.48 17.90
CA GLU A 263 9.99 16.98 17.78
C GLU A 263 9.99 18.51 17.68
N GLY A 264 8.92 19.08 17.15
CA GLY A 264 8.68 20.52 17.11
C GLY A 264 8.16 21.04 15.78
N LYS A 265 8.02 22.34 15.68
CA LYS A 265 7.49 23.01 14.48
C LYS A 265 8.39 22.78 13.27
N GLY A 266 7.80 22.34 12.15
CA GLY A 266 8.52 21.99 10.93
C GLY A 266 9.12 20.57 10.93
N ILE A 267 8.76 19.74 11.91
CA ILE A 267 9.20 18.34 12.04
C ILE A 267 7.96 17.45 12.04
N TYR A 268 7.86 16.53 11.07
CA TYR A 268 6.69 15.66 10.89
C TYR A 268 7.11 14.25 10.52
N TYR A 269 6.26 13.28 10.80
CA TYR A 269 6.41 11.96 10.23
C TYR A 269 6.04 11.98 8.75
N ALA A 270 6.74 11.20 7.95
CA ALA A 270 6.55 11.12 6.49
C ALA A 270 5.10 10.79 6.11
N VAL A 271 4.47 9.84 6.80
CA VAL A 271 3.08 9.43 6.52
C VAL A 271 2.09 10.56 6.81
N ASP A 272 2.32 11.37 7.84
CA ASP A 272 1.44 12.53 8.15
C ASP A 272 1.51 13.56 7.02
N PHE A 273 2.71 13.85 6.51
CA PHE A 273 2.91 14.75 5.37
C PHE A 273 2.22 14.21 4.11
N LEU A 274 2.43 12.94 3.76
CA LEU A 274 1.81 12.31 2.59
C LEU A 274 0.28 12.23 2.71
N THR A 275 -0.24 11.95 3.91
CA THR A 275 -1.67 11.95 4.21
C THR A 275 -2.28 13.32 3.99
N GLU A 276 -1.66 14.37 4.54
CA GLU A 276 -2.16 15.74 4.41
C GLU A 276 -2.13 16.21 2.95
N THR A 277 -1.06 15.92 2.21
CA THR A 277 -0.97 16.22 0.78
C THR A 277 -2.10 15.54 0.00
N THR A 278 -2.36 14.25 0.25
CA THR A 278 -3.46 13.53 -0.42
C THR A 278 -4.82 14.13 -0.07
N LYS A 279 -5.08 14.43 1.20
CA LYS A 279 -6.34 15.08 1.62
C LYS A 279 -6.55 16.44 0.94
N GLN A 280 -5.48 17.19 0.69
CA GLN A 280 -5.57 18.45 -0.05
C GLN A 280 -5.86 18.22 -1.54
N LEU A 281 -5.22 17.24 -2.18
CA LEU A 281 -5.50 16.90 -3.57
C LEU A 281 -6.95 16.48 -3.77
N LEU A 282 -7.48 15.61 -2.91
CA LEU A 282 -8.87 15.18 -2.96
C LEU A 282 -9.87 16.35 -2.81
N LYS A 283 -9.54 17.36 -2.01
CA LYS A 283 -10.37 18.56 -1.85
C LYS A 283 -10.31 19.48 -3.06
N THR A 284 -9.12 19.69 -3.65
CA THR A 284 -8.92 20.63 -4.76
C THR A 284 -9.43 20.12 -6.09
N GLU A 285 -9.36 18.81 -6.31
CA GLU A 285 -9.84 18.19 -7.55
C GLU A 285 -11.34 17.84 -7.50
N LYS A 286 -12.06 18.24 -6.42
CA LYS A 286 -13.48 17.90 -6.17
C LYS A 286 -13.77 16.39 -6.32
N ARG A 287 -12.80 15.53 -6.09
CA ARG A 287 -12.93 14.07 -6.12
C ARG A 287 -13.64 13.55 -4.87
N THR A 288 -14.74 14.21 -4.47
CA THR A 288 -15.62 13.71 -3.44
C THR A 288 -16.62 12.74 -4.07
N GLY A 289 -17.05 11.71 -3.34
CA GLY A 289 -17.97 10.67 -3.82
C GLY A 289 -19.29 11.16 -4.45
N GLU A 290 -19.56 12.48 -4.45
CA GLU A 290 -20.69 13.11 -5.13
C GLU A 290 -20.55 13.10 -6.66
N GLU A 291 -19.34 13.28 -7.21
CA GLU A 291 -19.10 13.23 -8.68
C GLU A 291 -19.15 11.79 -9.22
N LEU A 292 -18.77 10.79 -8.40
CA LEU A 292 -18.95 9.39 -8.75
C LEU A 292 -20.44 9.00 -8.81
N ASN A 293 -21.28 9.63 -8.00
CA ASN A 293 -22.72 9.45 -8.04
C ASN A 293 -23.33 10.09 -9.30
N GLU A 294 -22.81 11.19 -9.81
CA GLU A 294 -23.27 11.82 -11.07
C GLU A 294 -22.84 11.02 -12.30
N LEU A 295 -21.62 10.48 -12.33
CA LEU A 295 -21.18 9.55 -13.39
C LEU A 295 -21.97 8.23 -13.36
N ALA A 296 -22.30 7.71 -12.17
CA ALA A 296 -23.15 6.54 -12.02
C ALA A 296 -24.61 6.79 -12.44
N ALA A 297 -25.12 8.00 -12.23
CA ALA A 297 -26.43 8.41 -12.71
C ALA A 297 -26.45 8.54 -14.25
N ALA A 298 -25.38 9.04 -14.86
CA ALA A 298 -25.26 9.15 -16.32
C ALA A 298 -25.20 7.78 -17.03
N VAL A 299 -24.61 6.77 -16.40
CA VAL A 299 -24.56 5.39 -16.92
C VAL A 299 -25.91 4.67 -16.76
N LYS A 300 -26.69 4.99 -15.72
CA LYS A 300 -28.04 4.42 -15.53
C LYS A 300 -29.08 4.92 -16.54
N THR A 301 -28.91 6.10 -17.13
CA THR A 301 -29.89 6.64 -18.07
C THR A 301 -29.91 5.93 -19.44
N ASP A 302 -28.91 5.11 -19.77
CA ASP A 302 -28.90 4.32 -21.01
C ASP A 302 -29.41 2.88 -20.84
N SER A 303 -29.50 2.34 -19.62
CA SER A 303 -30.00 1.00 -19.32
C SER A 303 -31.48 0.93 -18.89
N ASP A 304 -32.06 2.03 -18.40
CA ASP A 304 -33.40 2.03 -17.79
C ASP A 304 -34.56 2.35 -18.73
N LYS A 305 -34.33 2.41 -20.07
CA LYS A 305 -35.43 2.51 -21.05
C LYS A 305 -36.20 1.21 -21.31
N LYS A 306 -35.97 0.17 -20.49
CA LYS A 306 -36.65 -1.13 -20.65
C LYS A 306 -37.09 -1.83 -19.37
N ALA A 307 -37.50 -1.14 -18.32
CA ALA A 307 -38.16 -1.80 -17.20
C ALA A 307 -38.97 -0.82 -16.32
N ASP A 308 -40.03 -0.24 -16.89
CA ASP A 308 -41.11 0.31 -16.08
C ASP A 308 -42.28 -0.67 -16.05
N ALA A 309 -42.48 -1.36 -14.94
CA ALA A 309 -43.80 -1.62 -14.33
C ALA A 309 -43.69 -2.42 -13.02
N LYS A 310 -44.25 -1.85 -11.95
CA LYS A 310 -44.67 -2.44 -10.65
C LYS A 310 -43.61 -2.51 -9.54
N SER A 311 -43.63 -1.66 -8.57
CA SER A 311 -44.53 -1.69 -7.40
C SER A 311 -44.15 -0.59 -6.39
N ALA A 312 -45.19 0.01 -5.81
CA ALA A 312 -45.10 1.06 -4.79
C ALA A 312 -44.93 0.47 -3.37
N GLY A 313 -44.20 1.21 -2.55
CA GLY A 313 -44.51 1.29 -1.12
C GLY A 313 -43.52 0.69 -0.14
N ALA A 314 -42.59 1.47 0.36
CA ALA A 314 -42.20 1.40 1.79
C ALA A 314 -41.59 2.73 2.24
N LYS A 315 -42.04 3.19 3.37
CA LYS A 315 -41.83 4.54 3.93
C LYS A 315 -40.44 4.73 4.51
N ASN A 316 -39.88 5.92 4.23
CA ASN A 316 -38.75 6.52 4.93
C ASN A 316 -38.97 6.60 6.45
N THR A 317 -37.96 6.21 7.23
CA THR A 317 -37.82 6.63 8.61
C THR A 317 -36.55 7.45 8.76
N ASP A 318 -36.73 8.67 9.27
CA ASP A 318 -35.74 9.70 9.46
C ASP A 318 -34.52 9.25 10.29
N ALA A 319 -33.32 9.29 9.72
CA ALA A 319 -32.08 9.29 10.48
C ALA A 319 -31.75 10.73 10.88
N LYS A 320 -31.87 11.04 12.17
CA LYS A 320 -31.47 12.31 12.76
C LYS A 320 -29.96 12.53 12.55
N LYS A 321 -29.61 13.66 11.91
CA LYS A 321 -28.25 14.22 11.88
C LYS A 321 -27.79 14.48 13.32
N ALA A 322 -26.76 13.76 13.77
CA ALA A 322 -26.03 14.13 14.97
C ALA A 322 -25.02 15.22 14.59
N ASP A 323 -25.14 16.36 15.26
CA ASP A 323 -24.19 17.48 15.13
C ASP A 323 -22.78 17.02 15.53
N ALA A 324 -21.90 16.87 14.54
CA ALA A 324 -20.47 16.67 14.76
C ALA A 324 -19.90 18.00 15.32
N LYS A 325 -19.53 17.99 16.59
CA LYS A 325 -18.70 19.05 17.18
C LYS A 325 -17.42 19.16 16.35
N LYS A 326 -17.22 20.34 15.73
CA LYS A 326 -15.95 20.75 15.13
C LYS A 326 -14.84 20.56 16.16
N ALA A 327 -13.96 19.59 15.92
CA ALA A 327 -12.66 19.57 16.52
C ALA A 327 -11.88 20.77 15.93
N ASP A 328 -11.23 21.56 16.78
CA ASP A 328 -10.41 22.70 16.39
C ASP A 328 -9.30 22.26 15.43
N SER A 329 -9.56 22.33 14.12
CA SER A 329 -8.57 22.10 13.07
C SER A 329 -7.91 23.42 12.66
N ASN A 330 -7.10 23.98 13.56
CA ASN A 330 -6.13 25.02 13.21
C ASN A 330 -4.73 24.40 13.02
N THR A 331 -4.65 23.23 12.40
CA THR A 331 -3.38 22.67 11.92
C THR A 331 -3.07 23.31 10.58
N ALA A 332 -2.11 24.24 10.58
CA ALA A 332 -1.59 24.83 9.35
C ALA A 332 -1.11 23.68 8.43
N PHE A 333 -1.54 23.73 7.17
CA PHE A 333 -1.17 22.77 6.12
C PHE A 333 0.35 22.54 6.08
N ILE A 334 0.78 21.28 6.05
CA ILE A 334 2.19 20.92 5.93
C ILE A 334 2.56 21.07 4.46
N THR A 335 3.39 22.05 4.11
CA THR A 335 3.85 22.27 2.73
C THR A 335 5.35 22.38 2.64
N ALA A 336 5.93 21.87 1.56
CA ALA A 336 7.35 21.98 1.21
C ALA A 336 7.67 23.21 0.35
N LYS A 337 6.67 23.97 -0.10
CA LYS A 337 6.86 25.09 -1.04
C LYS A 337 7.90 26.10 -0.53
N GLY A 338 8.96 26.29 -1.33
CA GLY A 338 10.04 27.24 -1.04
C GLY A 338 10.93 26.88 0.15
N LYS A 339 10.87 25.64 0.67
CA LYS A 339 11.61 25.18 1.83
C LYS A 339 12.81 24.33 1.48
N HIS A 340 13.82 24.34 2.35
CA HIS A 340 14.87 23.34 2.40
C HIS A 340 14.32 22.13 3.16
N VAL A 341 14.14 21.01 2.46
CA VAL A 341 13.56 19.77 3.02
C VAL A 341 14.65 18.76 3.31
N VAL A 342 14.59 18.13 4.48
CA VAL A 342 15.41 16.97 4.81
C VAL A 342 14.49 15.79 5.10
N VAL A 343 14.75 14.65 4.44
CA VAL A 343 14.06 13.38 4.64
C VAL A 343 15.00 12.42 5.35
N VAL A 344 14.59 11.83 6.47
CA VAL A 344 15.38 10.82 7.20
C VAL A 344 14.83 9.43 6.94
N GLY A 345 15.58 8.63 6.20
CA GLY A 345 15.24 7.27 5.77
C GLY A 345 15.28 7.11 4.25
N GLY A 346 15.99 6.09 3.77
CA GLY A 346 16.26 5.82 2.35
C GLY A 346 15.31 4.80 1.69
N GLY A 347 14.21 4.40 2.36
CA GLY A 347 13.24 3.44 1.82
C GLY A 347 12.20 4.09 0.89
N ASP A 348 11.22 3.27 0.43
CA ASP A 348 10.16 3.71 -0.50
C ASP A 348 9.38 4.92 0.01
N THR A 349 9.06 4.98 1.32
CA THR A 349 8.40 6.15 1.93
C THR A 349 9.24 7.42 1.82
N GLY A 350 10.57 7.32 1.97
CA GLY A 350 11.49 8.44 1.78
C GLY A 350 11.49 8.93 0.33
N ASN A 351 11.52 8.01 -0.63
CA ASN A 351 11.42 8.32 -2.05
C ASN A 351 10.07 8.99 -2.40
N ASP A 352 8.97 8.49 -1.84
CA ASP A 352 7.63 9.06 -2.01
C ASP A 352 7.56 10.51 -1.46
N CYS A 353 8.22 10.78 -0.33
CA CYS A 353 8.38 12.14 0.18
C CYS A 353 9.20 13.02 -0.77
N ILE A 354 10.31 12.52 -1.33
CA ILE A 354 11.14 13.28 -2.28
C ILE A 354 10.30 13.69 -3.49
N GLY A 355 9.60 12.75 -4.15
CA GLY A 355 8.75 13.05 -5.30
C GLY A 355 7.62 14.03 -4.98
N THR A 356 7.07 13.97 -3.77
CA THR A 356 5.99 14.86 -3.32
C THR A 356 6.51 16.29 -3.08
N VAL A 357 7.62 16.47 -2.35
CA VAL A 357 8.15 17.81 -2.06
C VAL A 357 8.65 18.54 -3.31
N LEU A 358 9.12 17.80 -4.32
CA LEU A 358 9.48 18.35 -5.62
C LEU A 358 8.27 18.96 -6.32
N ARG A 359 7.14 18.24 -6.35
CA ARG A 359 5.88 18.72 -6.93
C ARG A 359 5.30 19.92 -6.18
N GLU A 360 5.52 19.99 -4.88
CA GLU A 360 5.14 21.17 -4.09
C GLU A 360 6.08 22.37 -4.29
N GLY A 361 7.20 22.22 -5.01
CA GLY A 361 8.15 23.30 -5.29
C GLY A 361 9.08 23.61 -4.12
N CYS A 362 9.69 22.60 -3.53
CA CYS A 362 10.73 22.77 -2.52
C CYS A 362 11.96 23.47 -3.12
N LYS A 363 12.72 24.16 -2.26
CA LYS A 363 13.96 24.85 -2.64
C LYS A 363 15.13 23.89 -2.80
N SER A 364 15.18 22.87 -1.98
CA SER A 364 16.11 21.73 -2.07
C SER A 364 15.56 20.56 -1.29
N VAL A 365 15.99 19.34 -1.64
CA VAL A 365 15.74 18.14 -0.86
C VAL A 365 17.04 17.39 -0.60
N THR A 366 17.23 16.92 0.63
CA THR A 366 18.35 16.05 1.03
C THR A 366 17.76 14.84 1.77
N ALA A 367 18.16 13.63 1.39
CA ALA A 367 17.75 12.39 2.05
C ALA A 367 18.93 11.80 2.83
N LEU A 368 18.72 11.51 4.13
CA LEU A 368 19.72 10.93 5.00
C LEU A 368 19.47 9.42 5.15
N GLU A 369 20.45 8.61 4.76
CA GLU A 369 20.43 7.17 4.93
C GLU A 369 21.58 6.73 5.83
N MET A 370 21.23 6.05 6.94
CA MET A 370 22.24 5.58 7.91
C MET A 370 23.06 4.40 7.40
N MET A 371 22.52 3.65 6.43
CA MET A 371 23.23 2.52 5.82
C MET A 371 24.23 3.01 4.79
N PRO A 372 25.29 2.24 4.52
CA PRO A 372 26.21 2.54 3.42
C PRO A 372 25.51 2.42 2.07
N GLU A 373 26.05 3.10 1.07
CA GLU A 373 25.56 3.01 -0.30
C GLU A 373 25.59 1.55 -0.79
N PRO A 374 24.47 1.02 -1.29
CA PRO A 374 24.43 -0.33 -1.83
C PRO A 374 25.29 -0.46 -3.10
N PRO A 375 25.84 -1.66 -3.39
CA PRO A 375 26.59 -1.89 -4.62
C PRO A 375 25.68 -1.75 -5.86
N LYS A 376 26.26 -1.36 -7.00
CA LYS A 376 25.52 -1.23 -8.27
C LYS A 376 25.09 -2.58 -8.87
N VAL A 377 25.80 -3.66 -8.53
CA VAL A 377 25.53 -5.02 -8.99
C VAL A 377 25.45 -5.97 -7.80
N ARG A 378 24.79 -7.12 -7.97
CA ARG A 378 24.70 -8.14 -6.92
C ARG A 378 26.09 -8.56 -6.44
N ALA A 379 26.26 -8.58 -5.13
CA ALA A 379 27.44 -9.21 -4.52
C ALA A 379 27.32 -10.74 -4.58
N VAL A 380 28.47 -11.42 -4.59
CA VAL A 380 28.53 -12.90 -4.54
C VAL A 380 27.79 -13.45 -3.30
N SER A 381 27.80 -12.72 -2.19
CA SER A 381 27.06 -13.06 -0.96
C SER A 381 25.55 -12.83 -1.02
N ASN A 382 25.03 -12.33 -2.15
CA ASN A 382 23.59 -12.12 -2.37
C ASN A 382 23.18 -12.75 -3.72
N PRO A 383 23.26 -14.08 -3.84
CA PRO A 383 22.99 -14.78 -5.10
C PRO A 383 21.50 -14.74 -5.47
N TRP A 384 21.20 -14.94 -6.75
CA TRP A 384 19.84 -15.26 -7.21
C TRP A 384 19.40 -16.59 -6.57
N PRO A 385 18.13 -16.77 -6.17
CA PRO A 385 16.98 -15.87 -6.33
C PRO A 385 16.69 -14.98 -5.10
N GLU A 386 17.67 -14.69 -4.26
CA GLU A 386 17.49 -13.77 -3.15
C GLU A 386 17.06 -12.38 -3.64
N TRP A 387 16.40 -11.61 -2.77
CA TRP A 387 16.12 -10.20 -3.05
C TRP A 387 17.42 -9.42 -3.33
N PRO A 388 17.51 -8.67 -4.44
CA PRO A 388 18.75 -7.96 -4.78
C PRO A 388 19.02 -6.80 -3.83
N LYS A 389 20.19 -6.84 -3.16
CA LYS A 389 20.69 -5.76 -2.31
C LYS A 389 21.59 -4.83 -3.14
N VAL A 390 21.00 -4.12 -4.09
CA VAL A 390 21.70 -3.24 -5.04
C VAL A 390 21.16 -1.82 -4.96
N LEU A 391 21.96 -0.86 -5.41
CA LEU A 391 21.56 0.53 -5.54
C LEU A 391 20.36 0.63 -6.49
N LYS A 392 19.26 1.17 -5.99
CA LYS A 392 18.07 1.48 -6.76
C LYS A 392 17.93 2.99 -6.87
N VAL A 393 17.78 3.49 -8.09
CA VAL A 393 17.34 4.86 -8.35
C VAL A 393 15.84 4.75 -8.66
N ASP A 394 15.01 5.31 -7.81
CA ASP A 394 13.56 5.32 -7.99
C ASP A 394 13.11 6.70 -8.49
N TYR A 395 11.85 6.83 -8.86
CA TYR A 395 11.30 8.01 -9.54
C TYR A 395 11.61 9.34 -8.82
N GLY A 396 11.49 9.41 -7.49
CA GLY A 396 11.77 10.64 -6.74
C GLY A 396 13.26 11.01 -6.72
N HIS A 397 14.15 10.00 -6.69
CA HIS A 397 15.59 10.25 -6.82
C HIS A 397 15.94 10.78 -8.21
N GLU A 398 15.39 10.19 -9.27
CA GLU A 398 15.57 10.59 -10.65
C GLU A 398 15.07 12.03 -10.89
N GLU A 399 13.90 12.36 -10.36
CA GLU A 399 13.32 13.69 -10.37
C GLU A 399 14.20 14.72 -9.64
N ALA A 400 14.74 14.36 -8.47
CA ALA A 400 15.65 15.23 -7.74
C ALA A 400 16.97 15.46 -8.49
N ILE A 401 17.52 14.42 -9.11
CA ILE A 401 18.71 14.54 -9.98
C ILE A 401 18.42 15.49 -11.15
N THR A 402 17.25 15.35 -11.78
CA THR A 402 16.86 16.24 -12.88
C THR A 402 16.68 17.69 -12.41
N ALA A 403 16.05 17.90 -11.23
CA ALA A 403 15.78 19.23 -10.71
C ALA A 403 17.02 19.96 -10.17
N PHE A 404 17.94 19.24 -9.54
CA PHE A 404 19.08 19.82 -8.80
C PHE A 404 20.46 19.42 -9.31
N GLY A 405 20.56 18.51 -10.28
CA GLY A 405 21.82 18.07 -10.89
C GLY A 405 22.64 17.08 -10.05
N HIS A 406 22.10 16.55 -8.95
CA HIS A 406 22.76 15.57 -8.09
C HIS A 406 21.79 14.67 -7.36
N ASP A 407 22.26 13.49 -6.95
CA ASP A 407 21.49 12.57 -6.12
C ASP A 407 21.22 13.20 -4.74
N PRO A 408 19.96 13.23 -4.26
CA PRO A 408 19.61 13.85 -2.99
C PRO A 408 20.10 13.05 -1.77
N ARG A 409 20.56 11.81 -1.94
CA ARG A 409 20.90 10.88 -0.84
C ARG A 409 22.30 11.09 -0.31
N LEU A 410 22.39 11.17 1.02
CA LEU A 410 23.65 11.11 1.77
C LEU A 410 23.67 9.80 2.58
N TYR A 411 24.49 8.87 2.15
CA TYR A 411 24.65 7.57 2.78
C TYR A 411 25.56 7.63 4.01
N SER A 412 25.46 6.62 4.89
CA SER A 412 26.21 6.56 6.13
C SER A 412 26.10 7.83 6.94
N THR A 413 24.91 8.46 6.98
CA THR A 413 24.70 9.79 7.58
C THR A 413 23.42 9.80 8.42
N THR A 414 23.49 10.44 9.59
CA THR A 414 22.32 10.65 10.46
C THR A 414 22.28 12.08 11.02
N VAL A 415 21.16 12.42 11.65
CA VAL A 415 21.00 13.70 12.39
C VAL A 415 21.66 13.57 13.74
N LYS A 416 22.61 14.44 14.04
CA LYS A 416 23.25 14.59 15.36
C LYS A 416 22.48 15.57 16.23
N LYS A 417 22.09 16.73 15.66
CA LYS A 417 21.43 17.81 16.38
C LYS A 417 20.44 18.56 15.51
N VAL A 418 19.32 18.98 16.09
CA VAL A 418 18.35 19.89 15.48
C VAL A 418 18.57 21.30 16.01
N ILE A 419 18.80 22.24 15.12
CA ILE A 419 18.98 23.67 15.43
C ILE A 419 17.68 24.39 15.10
N LYS A 420 17.02 24.92 16.12
CA LYS A 420 15.75 25.65 16.02
C LYS A 420 15.98 27.15 16.05
N ASP A 421 15.07 27.88 15.42
CA ASP A 421 15.03 29.35 15.51
C ASP A 421 14.36 29.83 16.83
N LYS A 422 14.24 31.15 16.99
CA LYS A 422 13.62 31.78 18.17
C LYS A 422 12.13 31.42 18.34
N SER A 423 11.45 30.96 17.27
CA SER A 423 10.05 30.52 17.30
C SER A 423 9.88 29.05 17.65
N GLY A 424 10.99 28.30 17.86
CA GLY A 424 11.00 26.86 18.06
C GLY A 424 10.88 26.02 16.78
N ALA A 425 10.88 26.66 15.59
CA ALA A 425 10.86 25.95 14.31
C ALA A 425 12.25 25.44 13.91
N VAL A 426 12.30 24.29 13.24
CA VAL A 426 13.56 23.78 12.68
C VAL A 426 14.12 24.75 11.66
N LYS A 427 15.44 25.02 11.73
CA LYS A 427 16.16 25.95 10.84
C LYS A 427 17.37 25.35 10.17
N LYS A 428 18.07 24.48 10.88
CA LYS A 428 19.23 23.72 10.39
C LYS A 428 19.30 22.36 11.08
N LEU A 429 19.99 21.44 10.46
CA LEU A 429 20.43 20.21 11.09
C LEU A 429 21.96 20.14 11.12
N GLN A 430 22.51 19.72 12.25
CA GLN A 430 23.86 19.19 12.29
C GLN A 430 23.77 17.71 11.98
N ILE A 431 24.36 17.27 10.88
CA ILE A 431 24.45 15.89 10.45
C ILE A 431 25.86 15.36 10.78
N VAL A 432 25.99 14.04 10.91
CA VAL A 432 27.22 13.35 11.19
C VAL A 432 27.30 12.05 10.41
N ASN A 433 28.49 11.69 9.92
CA ASN A 433 28.69 10.40 9.30
C ASN A 433 28.70 9.30 10.38
N VAL A 434 28.19 8.13 10.01
CA VAL A 434 28.12 6.96 10.88
C VAL A 434 28.74 5.73 10.23
N LYS A 435 29.22 4.81 11.05
CA LYS A 435 29.72 3.49 10.64
C LYS A 435 29.34 2.42 11.64
N PHE A 436 29.25 1.18 11.17
CA PHE A 436 29.02 0.04 12.06
C PHE A 436 30.36 -0.45 12.63
N VAL A 437 30.45 -0.42 13.96
CA VAL A 437 31.59 -0.98 14.71
C VAL A 437 31.03 -2.03 15.66
N ASN A 438 31.46 -3.29 15.49
CA ASN A 438 30.95 -4.43 16.29
C ASN A 438 29.41 -4.51 16.33
N GLY A 439 28.75 -4.27 15.17
CA GLY A 439 27.29 -4.31 15.04
C GLY A 439 26.54 -3.10 15.62
N LYS A 440 27.25 -2.11 16.18
CA LYS A 440 26.64 -0.87 16.70
C LYS A 440 26.94 0.31 15.79
N LEU A 441 25.93 1.13 15.57
CA LEU A 441 26.05 2.39 14.84
C LEU A 441 26.87 3.38 15.68
N THR A 442 27.96 3.90 15.12
CA THR A 442 28.92 4.78 15.81
C THR A 442 29.17 6.02 14.95
N GLU A 443 29.13 7.20 15.55
CA GLU A 443 29.46 8.46 14.89
C GLU A 443 30.95 8.52 14.52
N VAL A 444 31.25 9.14 13.38
CA VAL A 444 32.62 9.43 12.93
C VAL A 444 32.97 10.84 13.40
N ALA A 445 33.83 10.94 14.40
CA ALA A 445 34.25 12.23 14.97
C ALA A 445 34.88 13.14 13.89
N GLY A 446 34.55 14.42 13.92
CA GLY A 446 35.05 15.42 12.99
C GLY A 446 34.37 15.42 11.61
N SER A 447 33.31 14.63 11.43
CA SER A 447 32.53 14.60 10.19
C SER A 447 31.25 15.46 10.25
N GLU A 448 31.07 16.19 11.34
CA GLU A 448 29.89 17.03 11.56
C GLU A 448 29.78 18.13 10.51
N LYS A 449 28.57 18.32 9.95
CA LYS A 449 28.25 19.39 9.00
C LYS A 449 26.88 19.97 9.32
N GLU A 450 26.74 21.28 9.14
CA GLU A 450 25.43 21.93 9.19
C GLU A 450 24.82 22.01 7.79
N ILE A 451 23.54 21.64 7.68
CA ILE A 451 22.73 21.79 6.47
C ILE A 451 21.47 22.61 6.77
N PRO A 452 20.96 23.40 5.82
CA PRO A 452 19.70 24.11 5.99
C PRO A 452 18.54 23.11 6.04
N CYS A 453 17.55 23.39 6.91
CA CYS A 453 16.35 22.58 7.04
C CYS A 453 15.19 23.42 7.56
N ASP A 454 14.19 23.67 6.71
CA ASP A 454 12.96 24.35 7.08
C ASP A 454 11.79 23.36 7.27
N LEU A 455 11.96 22.12 6.79
CA LEU A 455 11.02 20.99 6.92
C LEU A 455 11.81 19.69 7.08
N LEU A 456 11.59 18.99 8.19
CA LEU A 456 12.16 17.68 8.45
C LEU A 456 11.07 16.62 8.39
N LEU A 457 11.23 15.62 7.50
CA LEU A 457 10.33 14.51 7.33
C LEU A 457 10.99 13.21 7.84
N ILE A 458 10.38 12.57 8.83
CA ILE A 458 10.91 11.35 9.46
C ILE A 458 10.27 10.14 8.78
N ALA A 459 11.04 9.44 7.95
CA ALA A 459 10.67 8.23 7.21
C ALA A 459 11.43 6.99 7.75
N ALA A 460 11.62 6.91 9.08
CA ALA A 460 12.45 5.90 9.75
C ALA A 460 11.75 4.55 9.96
N GLY A 461 10.57 4.33 9.35
CA GLY A 461 9.77 3.11 9.48
C GLY A 461 8.87 3.10 10.72
N PHE A 462 8.41 1.91 11.10
CA PHE A 462 7.42 1.71 12.17
C PHE A 462 7.93 0.73 13.23
N VAL A 463 7.28 0.73 14.40
CA VAL A 463 7.61 -0.13 15.53
C VAL A 463 6.45 -1.03 15.98
N GLY A 464 5.50 -1.29 15.09
CA GLY A 464 4.35 -2.15 15.34
C GLY A 464 3.02 -1.42 15.26
N CYS A 465 1.97 -2.01 15.82
CA CYS A 465 0.63 -1.44 15.82
C CYS A 465 0.47 -0.30 16.83
N GLU A 466 -0.52 0.57 16.62
CA GLU A 466 -0.97 1.50 17.65
C GLU A 466 -1.69 0.70 18.75
N ASN A 467 -1.29 0.93 20.01
CA ASN A 467 -1.70 0.06 21.11
C ASN A 467 -3.19 0.13 21.45
N TYR A 468 -3.82 1.29 21.30
CA TYR A 468 -5.16 1.54 21.83
C TYR A 468 -6.24 0.56 21.33
N THR A 469 -6.15 0.10 20.07
CA THR A 469 -7.11 -0.88 19.52
C THR A 469 -6.87 -2.25 20.15
N ALA A 470 -5.62 -2.71 20.19
CA ALA A 470 -5.28 -3.99 20.82
C ALA A 470 -5.62 -4.00 22.32
N ASP A 471 -5.34 -2.90 23.02
CA ASP A 471 -5.66 -2.73 24.44
C ASP A 471 -7.18 -2.66 24.68
N GLY A 472 -7.93 -2.01 23.79
CA GLY A 472 -9.41 -1.96 23.85
C GLY A 472 -10.09 -3.31 23.70
N PHE A 473 -9.44 -4.26 23.00
CA PHE A 473 -9.87 -5.65 22.89
C PHE A 473 -9.14 -6.60 23.87
N GLU A 474 -8.36 -6.06 24.82
CA GLU A 474 -7.60 -6.82 25.83
C GLU A 474 -6.66 -7.88 25.22
N LEU A 475 -6.00 -7.54 24.09
CA LEU A 475 -5.17 -8.47 23.35
C LEU A 475 -3.69 -8.41 23.78
N ALA A 476 -3.09 -9.58 23.91
CA ALA A 476 -1.65 -9.70 24.09
C ALA A 476 -0.88 -9.26 22.85
N LYS A 477 0.30 -8.66 23.07
CA LYS A 477 1.21 -8.21 22.01
C LYS A 477 2.51 -9.00 22.04
N THR A 478 3.10 -9.18 20.86
CA THR A 478 4.44 -9.77 20.73
C THR A 478 5.54 -8.76 21.11
N PRO A 479 6.79 -9.19 21.29
CA PRO A 479 7.92 -8.26 21.49
C PRO A 479 8.13 -7.26 20.34
N ARG A 480 7.57 -7.52 19.17
CA ARG A 480 7.58 -6.61 17.99
C ARG A 480 6.44 -5.60 18.01
N ASN A 481 5.65 -5.55 19.07
CA ASN A 481 4.46 -4.72 19.21
C ASN A 481 3.42 -4.99 18.10
N THR A 482 3.19 -6.26 17.79
CA THR A 482 2.10 -6.75 16.94
C THR A 482 1.15 -7.59 17.78
N VAL A 483 -0.09 -7.79 17.33
CA VAL A 483 -1.06 -8.61 18.07
C VAL A 483 -0.64 -10.08 18.04
N ALA A 484 -0.67 -10.72 19.21
CA ALA A 484 -0.34 -12.13 19.35
C ALA A 484 -1.53 -13.04 19.00
N THR A 485 -1.26 -14.12 18.27
CA THR A 485 -2.20 -15.16 17.86
C THR A 485 -1.94 -16.49 18.56
N LEU A 486 -2.78 -17.49 18.32
CA LEU A 486 -2.65 -18.82 18.92
C LEU A 486 -1.39 -19.57 18.46
N GLY A 487 -0.88 -19.23 17.27
CA GLY A 487 0.33 -19.83 16.72
C GLY A 487 0.88 -19.02 15.53
N PRO A 488 2.06 -19.38 15.02
CA PRO A 488 2.70 -18.63 13.93
C PRO A 488 1.92 -18.64 12.61
N ASP A 489 1.10 -19.65 12.38
CA ASP A 489 0.29 -19.84 11.17
C ASP A 489 -1.21 -19.62 11.44
N SER A 490 -1.58 -19.09 12.61
CA SER A 490 -2.96 -18.77 12.99
C SER A 490 -3.18 -17.26 13.02
N TYR A 491 -4.34 -16.83 12.62
CA TYR A 491 -4.83 -15.45 12.69
C TYR A 491 -5.78 -15.24 13.87
N HIS A 492 -6.20 -16.31 14.54
CA HIS A 492 -7.06 -16.29 15.73
C HIS A 492 -6.25 -15.87 16.95
N THR A 493 -6.79 -14.94 17.73
CA THR A 493 -6.18 -14.51 19.01
C THR A 493 -6.60 -15.45 20.16
N LYS A 494 -6.10 -15.20 21.37
CA LYS A 494 -6.59 -15.92 22.58
C LYS A 494 -8.02 -15.53 22.98
N GLN A 495 -8.52 -14.40 22.49
CA GLN A 495 -9.90 -13.97 22.73
C GLN A 495 -10.81 -14.62 21.69
N GLU A 496 -11.91 -15.21 22.16
CA GLU A 496 -12.93 -15.79 21.30
C GLU A 496 -13.47 -14.73 20.31
N LYS A 497 -13.79 -15.13 19.10
CA LYS A 497 -14.32 -14.31 17.99
C LYS A 497 -13.33 -13.27 17.42
N ILE A 498 -12.10 -13.12 17.93
CA ILE A 498 -11.18 -12.06 17.51
C ILE A 498 -10.02 -12.63 16.72
N PHE A 499 -9.86 -12.07 15.51
CA PHE A 499 -8.78 -12.40 14.57
C PHE A 499 -7.97 -11.15 14.23
N THR A 500 -6.78 -11.34 13.68
CA THR A 500 -5.94 -10.23 13.23
C THR A 500 -5.14 -10.63 12.00
N ALA A 501 -4.94 -9.68 11.05
CA ALA A 501 -4.19 -9.94 9.84
C ALA A 501 -3.40 -8.70 9.37
N GLY A 502 -2.50 -8.92 8.42
CA GLY A 502 -1.66 -7.90 7.82
C GLY A 502 -0.62 -7.35 8.77
N ASP A 503 -0.27 -6.08 8.61
CA ASP A 503 0.81 -5.48 9.39
C ASP A 503 0.52 -5.43 10.90
N MET A 504 -0.74 -5.48 11.32
CA MET A 504 -1.11 -5.57 12.74
C MET A 504 -0.70 -6.91 13.36
N HIS A 505 -0.67 -7.97 12.56
CA HIS A 505 -0.23 -9.32 12.93
C HIS A 505 1.28 -9.51 12.70
N ARG A 506 1.78 -9.25 11.48
CA ARG A 506 3.16 -9.57 11.10
C ARG A 506 4.18 -8.46 11.32
N GLY A 507 3.75 -7.22 11.56
CA GLY A 507 4.56 -6.00 11.47
C GLY A 507 4.57 -5.44 10.04
N GLN A 508 5.15 -4.25 9.86
CA GLN A 508 5.20 -3.58 8.57
C GLN A 508 5.73 -4.50 7.45
N SER A 509 5.01 -4.53 6.33
CA SER A 509 5.30 -5.42 5.23
C SER A 509 4.86 -4.82 3.88
N LEU A 510 4.87 -5.62 2.84
CA LEU A 510 4.45 -5.22 1.50
C LEU A 510 2.94 -5.37 1.33
N VAL A 511 2.36 -4.59 0.39
CA VAL A 511 0.93 -4.68 0.03
C VAL A 511 0.50 -6.12 -0.29
N VAL A 512 1.32 -6.85 -1.04
CA VAL A 512 1.06 -8.24 -1.42
C VAL A 512 1.01 -9.18 -0.21
N TRP A 513 1.79 -8.91 0.85
CA TRP A 513 1.71 -9.64 2.11
C TRP A 513 0.45 -9.30 2.91
N ALA A 514 0.07 -8.03 2.95
CA ALA A 514 -1.15 -7.62 3.62
C ALA A 514 -2.39 -8.31 3.00
N ILE A 515 -2.45 -8.39 1.66
CA ILE A 515 -3.50 -9.11 0.95
C ILE A 515 -3.43 -10.62 1.24
N ALA A 516 -2.24 -11.23 1.16
CA ALA A 516 -2.08 -12.67 1.41
C ALA A 516 -2.54 -13.08 2.82
N GLU A 517 -2.16 -12.30 3.85
CA GLU A 517 -2.64 -12.56 5.21
C GLU A 517 -4.13 -12.30 5.38
N GLY A 518 -4.68 -11.27 4.70
CA GLY A 518 -6.11 -11.03 4.69
C GLY A 518 -6.90 -12.23 4.17
N LYS A 519 -6.46 -12.80 3.03
CA LYS A 519 -7.05 -14.01 2.45
C LYS A 519 -6.97 -15.22 3.38
N ALA A 520 -5.79 -15.47 3.95
CA ALA A 520 -5.57 -16.59 4.85
C ALA A 520 -6.38 -16.45 6.15
N CYS A 521 -6.47 -15.24 6.69
CA CYS A 521 -7.32 -14.93 7.84
C CYS A 521 -8.80 -15.12 7.52
N ALA A 522 -9.28 -14.67 6.36
CA ALA A 522 -10.67 -14.87 5.93
C ALA A 522 -11.04 -16.35 5.90
N LYS A 523 -10.13 -17.21 5.44
CA LYS A 523 -10.34 -18.65 5.47
C LYS A 523 -10.50 -19.19 6.90
N GLU A 524 -9.62 -18.78 7.84
CA GLU A 524 -9.70 -19.23 9.24
C GLU A 524 -10.97 -18.68 9.95
N VAL A 525 -11.40 -17.47 9.61
CA VAL A 525 -12.68 -16.91 10.10
C VAL A 525 -13.87 -17.69 9.57
N ASP A 526 -13.88 -18.04 8.29
CA ASP A 526 -14.95 -18.87 7.69
C ASP A 526 -15.02 -20.26 8.36
N GLU A 527 -13.86 -20.91 8.57
CA GLU A 527 -13.78 -22.19 9.30
C GLU A 527 -14.33 -22.07 10.73
N TYR A 528 -14.02 -20.97 11.42
CA TYR A 528 -14.54 -20.70 12.76
C TYR A 528 -16.07 -20.53 12.76
N LEU A 529 -16.60 -19.79 11.80
CA LEU A 529 -18.03 -19.47 11.73
C LEU A 529 -18.91 -20.62 11.26
N MET A 530 -18.40 -21.44 10.35
CA MET A 530 -19.16 -22.49 9.66
C MET A 530 -18.80 -23.90 10.14
N GLY A 531 -17.68 -24.07 10.85
CA GLY A 531 -17.11 -25.36 11.22
C GLY A 531 -16.36 -26.08 10.08
N TYR A 532 -16.31 -25.49 8.90
CA TYR A 532 -15.54 -25.94 7.72
C TYR A 532 -15.25 -24.74 6.81
N SER A 533 -14.27 -24.83 5.91
CA SER A 533 -14.04 -23.85 4.86
C SER A 533 -13.98 -24.54 3.50
N LEU A 534 -14.56 -23.88 2.50
CA LEU A 534 -14.57 -24.32 1.09
C LEU A 534 -13.33 -23.81 0.34
#